data_f72af0480388d0a37ec940c28a5bbca2
#
_entry.id   f72af0480388d0a37ec940c28a5bbca2
#
_cell.length_a   1.000
_cell.length_b   1.000
_cell.length_c   1.000
_cell.angle_alpha   90.00
_cell.angle_beta   90.00
_cell.angle_gamma   90.00
#
_symmetry.space_group_name_H-M   'P 1'
#
loop_
_entity.id
_entity.type
_entity.pdbx_description
1 polymer ?
#
loop_
_entity_poly.entity_id
_entity_poly.type
_entity_poly.pdbx_seq_one_letter_code
_entity_poly.pdbx_strand_id
1 'polypeptide(L)'
;RILVCQMGGCSGREVRELKIAATERLINKYEVNLSAFMELNYNWATVASSANLASWFRHEEREVRSVAAHNQHETTTRHQPGGTGMVCRYEFLQYARKPSNDFRGLGRWCSWPIYCNPTHSTRVVVAYRTGSGKSKGLRTIYQQQIRYMQLHNITGTPQQLFDKDLLHQCKLWRKSGERIILLLDANEHVLTGKFNRQISRTGLDLEEFTHKCWGAHQPYTHINGSIPIDGGYKSPEIEVLNVCMLPFLDSPGDHRAFIIDISTRSLLGEFRYKVCRPISRRLITSQQRSVDEYNRIVNEQFDRHRIVIRLDAVDKMTRYCGFPAPNFLRAMIIKLYRQMTEIRIHAEKKCRKILRPDSDYSPTVQM
;
A
#
# COMPACT_ATOMS: atom_id res chain seq x y z
N ARG A 1 -5.49 -8.44 -3.06
CA ARG A 1 -6.83 -7.81 -3.18
C ARG A 1 -6.76 -6.33 -2.82
N ILE A 2 -7.37 -5.49 -3.64
CA ILE A 2 -7.45 -4.04 -3.45
C ILE A 2 -8.93 -3.65 -3.26
N LEU A 3 -9.21 -2.83 -2.24
CA LEU A 3 -10.48 -2.14 -2.04
C LEU A 3 -10.33 -0.69 -2.51
N VAL A 4 -11.25 -0.19 -3.31
CA VAL A 4 -11.30 1.20 -3.78
C VAL A 4 -12.59 1.84 -3.26
N CYS A 5 -12.47 2.94 -2.52
CA CYS A 5 -13.60 3.66 -1.95
C CYS A 5 -13.48 5.16 -2.19
N GLN A 6 -14.57 5.75 -2.66
CA GLN A 6 -14.79 7.18 -2.57
C GLN A 6 -15.42 7.47 -1.19
N MET A 7 -14.76 8.31 -0.40
CA MET A 7 -15.17 8.53 1.00
C MET A 7 -16.21 9.65 1.16
N GLY A 8 -16.32 10.57 0.21
CA GLY A 8 -17.26 11.70 0.28
C GLY A 8 -17.12 12.53 1.57
N GLY A 9 -15.89 12.58 2.12
CA GLY A 9 -15.53 13.36 3.30
C GLY A 9 -15.49 12.61 4.64
N CYS A 10 -14.45 12.92 5.41
CA CYS A 10 -14.17 12.36 6.74
C CYS A 10 -13.84 13.43 7.80
N SER A 11 -14.18 14.69 7.58
CA SER A 11 -13.84 15.79 8.50
C SER A 11 -14.68 15.80 9.80
N GLY A 12 -15.94 15.40 9.73
CA GLY A 12 -16.80 15.20 10.91
C GLY A 12 -16.47 13.92 11.65
N ARG A 13 -16.39 13.95 12.99
CA ARG A 13 -15.96 12.79 13.78
C ARG A 13 -16.94 11.61 13.63
N GLU A 14 -18.21 11.82 13.87
CA GLU A 14 -19.23 10.76 13.82
C GLU A 14 -19.33 10.13 12.43
N VAL A 15 -19.42 10.97 11.37
CA VAL A 15 -19.47 10.51 9.97
C VAL A 15 -18.23 9.70 9.62
N ARG A 16 -17.04 10.15 10.07
CA ARG A 16 -15.80 9.44 9.87
C ARG A 16 -15.80 8.07 10.55
N GLU A 17 -16.20 7.98 11.81
CA GLU A 17 -16.26 6.73 12.56
C GLU A 17 -17.20 5.72 11.89
N LEU A 18 -18.35 6.15 11.41
CA LEU A 18 -19.28 5.30 10.65
C LEU A 18 -18.68 4.80 9.33
N LYS A 19 -18.03 5.67 8.57
CA LYS A 19 -17.39 5.31 7.30
C LYS A 19 -16.19 4.39 7.51
N ILE A 20 -15.39 4.61 8.54
CA ILE A 20 -14.30 3.72 8.93
C ILE A 20 -14.83 2.35 9.29
N ALA A 21 -15.85 2.26 10.15
CA ALA A 21 -16.45 0.99 10.55
C ALA A 21 -17.05 0.24 9.34
N ALA A 22 -17.69 0.94 8.40
CA ALA A 22 -18.16 0.34 7.15
C ALA A 22 -17.01 -0.19 6.30
N THR A 23 -15.96 0.61 6.16
CA THR A 23 -14.75 0.21 5.41
C THR A 23 -14.05 -0.99 6.03
N GLU A 24 -13.93 -1.03 7.37
CA GLU A 24 -13.32 -2.16 8.09
C GLU A 24 -14.10 -3.46 7.91
N ARG A 25 -15.42 -3.38 7.91
CA ARG A 25 -16.26 -4.55 7.57
C ARG A 25 -15.95 -5.09 6.18
N LEU A 26 -15.78 -4.22 5.18
CA LEU A 26 -15.39 -4.61 3.83
C LEU A 26 -13.98 -5.21 3.81
N ILE A 27 -13.03 -4.58 4.46
CA ILE A 27 -11.65 -5.06 4.53
C ILE A 27 -11.58 -6.46 5.13
N ASN A 28 -12.30 -6.71 6.22
CA ASN A 28 -12.31 -8.01 6.88
C ASN A 28 -13.11 -9.05 6.10
N LYS A 29 -14.29 -8.68 5.57
CA LYS A 29 -15.14 -9.58 4.77
C LYS A 29 -14.43 -10.09 3.50
N TYR A 30 -13.66 -9.22 2.87
CA TYR A 30 -12.99 -9.51 1.60
C TYR A 30 -11.49 -9.74 1.72
N GLU A 31 -10.92 -9.80 2.93
CA GLU A 31 -9.49 -10.02 3.17
C GLU A 31 -8.59 -9.06 2.36
N VAL A 32 -8.87 -7.77 2.45
CA VAL A 32 -8.21 -6.73 1.66
C VAL A 32 -6.80 -6.45 2.16
N ASN A 33 -5.82 -6.42 1.25
CA ASN A 33 -4.43 -6.12 1.55
C ASN A 33 -4.10 -4.62 1.41
N LEU A 34 -4.72 -3.95 0.44
CA LEU A 34 -4.52 -2.54 0.13
C LEU A 34 -5.87 -1.85 -0.03
N SER A 35 -6.10 -0.77 0.69
CA SER A 35 -7.29 0.07 0.54
C SER A 35 -6.89 1.42 -0.05
N ALA A 36 -7.65 1.87 -1.04
CA ALA A 36 -7.46 3.10 -1.80
C ALA A 36 -8.65 4.02 -1.58
N PHE A 37 -8.39 5.25 -1.17
CA PHE A 37 -9.42 6.21 -0.78
C PHE A 37 -9.32 7.49 -1.58
N MET A 38 -10.45 7.96 -2.06
CA MET A 38 -10.62 9.24 -2.73
C MET A 38 -11.56 10.14 -1.93
N GLU A 39 -11.39 11.45 -2.10
CA GLU A 39 -12.21 12.49 -1.46
C GLU A 39 -12.30 12.34 0.08
N LEU A 40 -11.15 12.22 0.72
CA LEU A 40 -11.06 12.14 2.18
C LEU A 40 -11.57 13.42 2.86
N ASN A 41 -11.50 14.56 2.20
CA ASN A 41 -11.88 15.88 2.68
C ASN A 41 -11.30 16.19 4.08
N TYR A 42 -10.04 15.80 4.29
CA TYR A 42 -9.37 15.89 5.58
C TYR A 42 -8.01 16.59 5.48
N ASN A 43 -7.76 17.51 6.41
CA ASN A 43 -6.51 18.24 6.48
C ASN A 43 -5.52 17.53 7.40
N TRP A 44 -4.59 16.80 6.83
CA TRP A 44 -3.57 16.06 7.57
C TRP A 44 -2.52 16.94 8.26
N ALA A 45 -2.39 18.22 7.85
CA ALA A 45 -1.47 19.15 8.50
C ALA A 45 -1.95 19.60 9.90
N THR A 46 -3.24 19.42 10.20
CA THR A 46 -3.83 19.85 11.48
C THR A 46 -3.79 18.78 12.57
N VAL A 47 -3.21 17.62 12.29
CA VAL A 47 -3.16 16.49 13.23
C VAL A 47 -1.73 16.06 13.52
N ALA A 48 -1.52 15.50 14.71
CA ALA A 48 -0.23 14.93 15.06
C ALA A 48 0.15 13.79 14.10
N SER A 49 1.45 13.58 13.87
CA SER A 49 1.95 12.51 12.99
C SER A 49 1.49 11.11 13.40
N SER A 50 1.23 10.89 14.68
CA SER A 50 0.65 9.65 15.21
C SER A 50 -0.84 9.45 14.85
N ALA A 51 -1.56 10.52 14.54
CA ALA A 51 -2.98 10.51 14.14
C ALA A 51 -3.15 10.52 12.62
N ASN A 52 -2.26 9.84 11.88
CA ASN A 52 -2.30 9.69 10.43
C ASN A 52 -3.42 8.73 9.98
N LEU A 53 -3.61 8.57 8.67
CA LEU A 53 -4.65 7.71 8.10
C LEU A 53 -4.54 6.25 8.59
N ALA A 54 -3.33 5.73 8.85
CA ALA A 54 -3.17 4.38 9.38
C ALA A 54 -3.80 4.22 10.78
N SER A 55 -3.82 5.29 11.60
CA SER A 55 -4.40 5.22 12.93
C SER A 55 -5.91 4.97 12.95
N TRP A 56 -6.60 5.30 11.85
CA TRP A 56 -8.04 5.02 11.72
C TRP A 56 -8.35 3.53 11.54
N PHE A 57 -7.36 2.75 11.08
CA PHE A 57 -7.50 1.33 10.74
C PHE A 57 -6.57 0.42 11.56
N ARG A 58 -5.99 0.95 12.64
CA ARG A 58 -5.05 0.21 13.47
C ARG A 58 -5.80 -0.59 14.52
N HIS A 59 -5.67 -1.91 14.46
CA HIS A 59 -6.03 -2.82 15.56
C HIS A 59 -4.76 -3.26 16.30
N GLU A 60 -4.86 -3.55 17.60
CA GLU A 60 -3.73 -3.71 18.54
C GLU A 60 -2.66 -4.71 18.10
N GLU A 61 -2.98 -5.68 17.26
CA GLU A 61 -2.07 -6.77 16.89
C GLU A 61 -1.54 -6.72 15.44
N ARG A 62 -1.88 -5.70 14.63
CA ARG A 62 -1.61 -5.74 13.19
C ARG A 62 -0.95 -4.48 12.66
N GLU A 63 0.20 -4.66 11.99
CA GLU A 63 0.87 -3.55 11.32
C GLU A 63 0.02 -2.97 10.18
N VAL A 64 -0.09 -1.65 10.20
CA VAL A 64 -0.77 -0.87 9.17
C VAL A 64 0.10 0.33 8.82
N ARG A 65 0.29 0.58 7.52
CA ARG A 65 0.92 1.80 7.01
C ARG A 65 -0.02 2.54 6.08
N SER A 66 0.16 3.83 6.01
CA SER A 66 -0.63 4.68 5.13
C SER A 66 0.20 5.73 4.42
N VAL A 67 -0.37 6.23 3.33
CA VAL A 67 -0.02 7.48 2.69
C VAL A 67 -1.31 8.28 2.51
N ALA A 68 -1.23 9.58 2.71
CA ALA A 68 -2.34 10.49 2.45
C ALA A 68 -1.82 11.77 1.81
N ALA A 69 -2.61 12.33 0.90
CA ALA A 69 -2.35 13.58 0.22
C ALA A 69 -3.53 14.53 0.41
N HIS A 70 -3.23 15.81 0.64
CA HIS A 70 -4.21 16.89 0.73
C HIS A 70 -3.61 18.15 0.10
N ASN A 71 -4.44 19.16 -0.16
CA ASN A 71 -3.94 20.43 -0.65
C ASN A 71 -3.14 21.15 0.46
N GLN A 72 -1.87 21.43 0.21
CA GLN A 72 -0.94 22.04 1.16
C GLN A 72 -0.88 23.57 1.05
N HIS A 73 -1.51 24.15 0.00
CA HIS A 73 -1.46 25.58 -0.28
C HIS A 73 -2.57 26.37 0.39
N GLU A 74 -3.56 25.68 0.91
CA GLU A 74 -4.70 26.31 1.58
C GLU A 74 -4.71 25.98 3.06
N THR A 75 -4.66 27.00 3.89
CA THR A 75 -4.83 26.85 5.34
C THR A 75 -6.32 26.73 5.64
N THR A 76 -6.73 25.54 5.97
CA THR A 76 -8.11 25.25 6.35
C THR A 76 -8.14 24.65 7.75
N THR A 77 -9.33 24.53 8.31
CA THR A 77 -9.58 23.73 9.51
C THR A 77 -9.41 22.23 9.22
N ARG A 78 -10.07 21.36 9.93
CA ARG A 78 -10.04 19.90 9.65
C ARG A 78 -10.59 19.52 8.28
N HIS A 79 -11.54 20.32 7.75
CA HIS A 79 -12.11 20.07 6.43
C HIS A 79 -11.22 20.67 5.35
N GLN A 80 -10.59 19.82 4.55
CA GLN A 80 -9.82 20.17 3.36
C GLN A 80 -10.41 19.43 2.17
N PRO A 81 -11.08 20.11 1.22
CA PRO A 81 -11.74 19.45 0.09
C PRO A 81 -10.81 18.59 -0.74
N GLY A 82 -11.30 17.44 -1.18
CA GLY A 82 -10.54 16.47 -1.97
C GLY A 82 -9.62 15.60 -1.12
N GLY A 83 -8.42 15.36 -1.63
CA GLY A 83 -7.44 14.50 -0.97
C GLY A 83 -7.63 13.01 -1.26
N THR A 84 -6.51 12.30 -1.27
CA THR A 84 -6.45 10.86 -1.54
C THR A 84 -5.62 10.15 -0.48
N GLY A 85 -5.80 8.85 -0.34
CA GLY A 85 -5.01 8.07 0.60
C GLY A 85 -5.01 6.59 0.29
N MET A 86 -4.03 5.89 0.83
CA MET A 86 -3.96 4.44 0.79
C MET A 86 -3.55 3.89 2.15
N VAL A 87 -4.09 2.72 2.47
CA VAL A 87 -3.74 1.94 3.66
C VAL A 87 -3.33 0.55 3.22
N CYS A 88 -2.15 0.13 3.64
CA CYS A 88 -1.59 -1.18 3.38
C CYS A 88 -1.50 -1.97 4.70
N ARG A 89 -1.83 -3.26 4.65
CA ARG A 89 -1.99 -4.12 5.84
C ARG A 89 -1.24 -5.43 5.70
N TYR A 90 -0.96 -6.05 6.86
CA TYR A 90 -0.47 -7.41 7.03
C TYR A 90 0.85 -7.70 6.30
N GLU A 91 0.99 -8.91 5.87
CA GLU A 91 2.15 -9.39 5.13
C GLU A 91 2.46 -8.61 3.87
N PHE A 92 1.44 -7.93 3.30
CA PHE A 92 1.61 -7.11 2.11
C PHE A 92 2.51 -5.87 2.33
N LEU A 93 2.65 -5.43 3.59
CA LEU A 93 3.52 -4.31 3.97
C LEU A 93 4.99 -4.51 3.59
N GLN A 94 5.47 -5.74 3.58
CA GLN A 94 6.86 -6.05 3.21
C GLN A 94 7.19 -5.67 1.77
N TYR A 95 6.19 -5.58 0.90
CA TYR A 95 6.33 -5.22 -0.51
C TYR A 95 6.17 -3.72 -0.76
N ALA A 96 5.53 -2.99 0.14
CA ALA A 96 5.29 -1.56 0.03
C ALA A 96 6.58 -0.75 0.32
N ARG A 97 6.92 0.18 -0.57
CA ARG A 97 8.13 1.00 -0.46
C ARG A 97 7.79 2.43 -0.08
N LYS A 98 8.71 3.37 -0.28
CA LYS A 98 8.48 4.79 0.05
C LYS A 98 7.37 5.35 -0.86
N PRO A 99 6.26 5.84 -0.31
CA PRO A 99 5.21 6.46 -1.09
C PRO A 99 5.61 7.83 -1.61
N SER A 100 4.86 8.33 -2.59
CA SER A 100 4.96 9.73 -3.06
C SER A 100 3.57 10.32 -3.29
N ASN A 101 3.50 11.64 -3.18
CA ASN A 101 2.28 12.42 -3.37
C ASN A 101 2.39 13.30 -4.62
N ASP A 102 1.28 13.95 -4.96
CA ASP A 102 1.22 15.00 -5.98
C ASP A 102 2.36 16.01 -5.79
N PHE A 103 3.24 16.11 -6.78
CA PHE A 103 4.43 16.96 -6.71
C PHE A 103 4.12 18.46 -6.62
N ARG A 104 2.89 18.87 -6.99
CA ARG A 104 2.44 20.25 -6.78
C ARG A 104 1.88 20.49 -5.38
N GLY A 105 1.74 19.47 -4.55
CA GLY A 105 1.14 19.61 -3.21
C GLY A 105 -0.36 19.94 -3.21
N LEU A 106 -1.07 19.70 -4.32
CA LEU A 106 -2.52 19.95 -4.44
C LEU A 106 -3.39 18.81 -3.91
N GLY A 107 -2.76 17.68 -3.49
CA GLY A 107 -3.46 16.54 -2.92
C GLY A 107 -4.29 15.72 -3.90
N ARG A 108 -4.03 15.86 -5.20
CA ARG A 108 -4.80 15.24 -6.29
C ARG A 108 -4.56 13.75 -6.43
N TRP A 109 -3.39 13.26 -6.03
CA TRP A 109 -3.06 11.84 -6.00
C TRP A 109 -2.01 11.52 -4.94
N CYS A 110 -1.99 10.26 -4.54
CA CYS A 110 -0.87 9.62 -3.87
C CYS A 110 -0.50 8.32 -4.59
N SER A 111 0.72 7.86 -4.44
CA SER A 111 1.19 6.65 -5.07
C SER A 111 2.10 5.83 -4.18
N TRP A 112 2.09 4.52 -4.39
CA TRP A 112 2.88 3.57 -3.61
C TRP A 112 3.52 2.53 -4.52
N PRO A 113 4.87 2.51 -4.66
CA PRO A 113 5.54 1.44 -5.39
C PRO A 113 5.54 0.16 -4.56
N ILE A 114 5.17 -0.93 -5.20
CA ILE A 114 5.00 -2.25 -4.59
C ILE A 114 5.82 -3.25 -5.40
N TYR A 115 6.73 -3.95 -4.76
CA TYR A 115 7.52 -4.99 -5.41
C TYR A 115 8.17 -5.96 -4.42
N CYS A 116 8.33 -7.18 -4.85
CA CYS A 116 9.23 -8.16 -4.24
C CYS A 116 10.65 -8.00 -4.80
N ASN A 117 10.75 -7.80 -6.12
CA ASN A 117 12.01 -7.60 -6.82
C ASN A 117 12.01 -6.20 -7.50
N PRO A 118 13.06 -5.37 -7.34
CA PRO A 118 13.13 -4.04 -7.94
C PRO A 118 12.92 -4.00 -9.46
N THR A 119 13.27 -5.06 -10.19
CA THR A 119 13.03 -5.16 -11.64
C THR A 119 11.57 -5.35 -12.03
N HIS A 120 10.69 -5.60 -11.05
CA HIS A 120 9.26 -5.85 -11.23
C HIS A 120 8.41 -4.90 -10.38
N SER A 121 8.77 -3.63 -10.32
CA SER A 121 8.03 -2.65 -9.54
C SER A 121 6.67 -2.34 -10.18
N THR A 122 5.62 -2.40 -9.39
CA THR A 122 4.28 -1.91 -9.74
C THR A 122 3.94 -0.71 -8.88
N ARG A 123 3.54 0.38 -9.47
CA ARG A 123 3.08 1.57 -8.76
C ARG A 123 1.57 1.61 -8.73
N VAL A 124 1.01 1.53 -7.54
CA VAL A 124 -0.41 1.80 -7.31
C VAL A 124 -0.58 3.30 -7.08
N VAL A 125 -1.47 3.90 -7.83
CA VAL A 125 -1.79 5.34 -7.80
C VAL A 125 -3.27 5.48 -7.49
N VAL A 126 -3.60 6.33 -6.53
CA VAL A 126 -4.97 6.73 -6.23
C VAL A 126 -5.11 8.20 -6.54
N ALA A 127 -6.08 8.57 -7.37
CA ALA A 127 -6.22 9.91 -7.88
C ALA A 127 -7.67 10.39 -7.84
N TYR A 128 -7.83 11.67 -7.57
CA TYR A 128 -9.12 12.37 -7.57
C TYR A 128 -9.03 13.57 -8.50
N ARG A 129 -9.77 13.53 -9.60
CA ARG A 129 -9.86 14.61 -10.57
C ARG A 129 -11.09 15.47 -10.25
N THR A 130 -10.88 16.74 -10.00
CA THR A 130 -11.99 17.64 -9.63
C THR A 130 -13.09 17.70 -10.69
N GLY A 131 -14.34 17.85 -10.27
CA GLY A 131 -15.49 18.01 -11.16
C GLY A 131 -15.48 19.34 -11.94
N SER A 132 -16.56 19.61 -12.66
CA SER A 132 -16.67 20.68 -13.66
C SER A 132 -16.71 22.13 -13.12
N GLY A 133 -16.57 22.34 -11.82
CA GLY A 133 -16.55 23.68 -11.22
C GLY A 133 -17.88 24.43 -11.23
N LYS A 134 -19.00 23.75 -11.49
CA LYS A 134 -20.34 24.34 -11.42
C LYS A 134 -20.72 24.81 -10.01
N SER A 135 -20.11 24.25 -8.99
CA SER A 135 -20.26 24.70 -7.62
C SER A 135 -19.57 26.05 -7.42
N LYS A 136 -20.31 27.06 -7.00
CA LYS A 136 -19.85 28.46 -6.85
C LYS A 136 -19.10 28.73 -5.53
N GLY A 137 -18.92 27.73 -4.65
CA GLY A 137 -18.30 27.93 -3.34
C GLY A 137 -16.81 28.22 -3.46
N LEU A 138 -16.32 29.30 -2.86
CA LEU A 138 -14.90 29.71 -2.85
C LEU A 138 -13.96 28.65 -2.23
N ARG A 139 -14.50 27.79 -1.37
CA ARG A 139 -13.74 26.74 -0.67
C ARG A 139 -13.77 25.38 -1.39
N THR A 140 -14.37 25.29 -2.58
CA THR A 140 -14.38 24.03 -3.36
C THR A 140 -12.97 23.70 -3.83
N ILE A 141 -12.68 22.40 -4.03
CA ILE A 141 -11.40 21.95 -4.57
C ILE A 141 -11.09 22.60 -5.93
N TYR A 142 -12.10 22.80 -6.76
CA TYR A 142 -11.95 23.47 -8.05
C TYR A 142 -11.44 24.91 -7.88
N GLN A 143 -12.05 25.70 -7.00
CA GLN A 143 -11.65 27.09 -6.76
C GLN A 143 -10.29 27.20 -6.09
N GLN A 144 -9.95 26.29 -5.21
CA GLN A 144 -8.61 26.22 -4.63
C GLN A 144 -7.55 25.98 -5.71
N GLN A 145 -7.79 25.07 -6.63
CA GLN A 145 -6.89 24.80 -7.74
C GLN A 145 -6.82 25.98 -8.73
N ILE A 146 -7.91 26.69 -8.98
CA ILE A 146 -7.89 27.93 -9.79
C ILE A 146 -6.99 28.99 -9.14
N ARG A 147 -7.12 29.24 -7.84
CA ARG A 147 -6.26 30.20 -7.13
C ARG A 147 -4.77 29.80 -7.23
N TYR A 148 -4.48 28.52 -7.04
CA TYR A 148 -3.14 28.01 -7.23
C TYR A 148 -2.62 28.28 -8.65
N MET A 149 -3.42 27.99 -9.67
CA MET A 149 -3.06 28.22 -11.07
C MET A 149 -2.81 29.71 -11.36
N GLN A 150 -3.67 30.58 -10.85
CA GLN A 150 -3.49 32.03 -10.97
C GLN A 150 -2.20 32.52 -10.33
N LEU A 151 -1.91 32.06 -9.10
CA LEU A 151 -0.69 32.42 -8.37
C LEU A 151 0.60 31.99 -9.12
N HIS A 152 0.52 30.88 -9.85
CA HIS A 152 1.67 30.33 -10.58
C HIS A 152 1.64 30.61 -12.09
N ASN A 153 0.76 31.52 -12.57
CA ASN A 153 0.61 31.88 -13.99
C ASN A 153 0.35 30.65 -14.90
N ILE A 154 -0.41 29.66 -14.41
CA ILE A 154 -0.77 28.47 -15.17
C ILE A 154 -2.11 28.71 -15.87
N THR A 155 -2.14 28.58 -17.18
CA THR A 155 -3.35 28.74 -18.00
C THR A 155 -4.13 27.42 -18.12
N GLY A 156 -5.45 27.54 -18.38
CA GLY A 156 -6.32 26.38 -18.58
C GLY A 156 -7.27 26.13 -17.40
N THR A 157 -7.72 24.89 -17.28
CA THR A 157 -8.63 24.45 -16.21
C THR A 157 -7.92 23.50 -15.23
N PRO A 158 -8.41 23.36 -13.99
CA PRO A 158 -7.89 22.39 -13.04
C PRO A 158 -7.86 20.96 -13.58
N GLN A 159 -8.85 20.55 -14.38
CA GLN A 159 -8.86 19.23 -15.01
C GLN A 159 -7.74 19.09 -16.04
N GLN A 160 -7.50 20.11 -16.88
CA GLN A 160 -6.40 20.09 -17.86
C GLN A 160 -5.05 20.03 -17.16
N LEU A 161 -4.89 20.77 -16.07
CA LEU A 161 -3.67 20.73 -15.26
C LEU A 161 -3.47 19.34 -14.64
N PHE A 162 -4.55 18.77 -14.08
CA PHE A 162 -4.51 17.42 -13.52
C PHE A 162 -4.10 16.38 -14.58
N ASP A 163 -4.80 16.39 -15.72
CA ASP A 163 -4.55 15.45 -16.82
C ASP A 163 -3.09 15.54 -17.30
N LYS A 164 -2.60 16.76 -17.54
CA LYS A 164 -1.22 17.02 -17.94
C LYS A 164 -0.19 16.48 -16.93
N ASP A 165 -0.38 16.83 -15.66
CA ASP A 165 0.58 16.50 -14.61
C ASP A 165 0.60 15.00 -14.30
N LEU A 166 -0.58 14.37 -14.14
CA LEU A 166 -0.68 12.95 -13.81
C LEU A 166 -0.17 12.07 -14.96
N LEU A 167 -0.55 12.37 -16.20
CA LEU A 167 -0.10 11.60 -17.35
C LEU A 167 1.40 11.78 -17.59
N HIS A 168 1.94 12.98 -17.37
CA HIS A 168 3.39 13.20 -17.39
C HIS A 168 4.10 12.34 -16.33
N GLN A 169 3.57 12.34 -15.11
CA GLN A 169 4.14 11.54 -14.03
C GLN A 169 4.05 10.04 -14.32
N CYS A 170 2.95 9.56 -14.89
CA CYS A 170 2.81 8.17 -15.33
C CYS A 170 3.86 7.82 -16.40
N LYS A 171 4.13 8.72 -17.35
CA LYS A 171 5.21 8.51 -18.35
C LYS A 171 6.58 8.38 -17.69
N LEU A 172 6.90 9.19 -16.70
CA LEU A 172 8.16 9.08 -15.96
C LEU A 172 8.28 7.74 -15.26
N TRP A 173 7.23 7.26 -14.62
CA TRP A 173 7.22 5.94 -13.97
C TRP A 173 7.34 4.80 -14.99
N ARG A 174 6.60 4.86 -16.11
CA ARG A 174 6.75 3.86 -17.21
C ARG A 174 8.16 3.86 -17.79
N LYS A 175 8.76 5.04 -17.99
CA LYS A 175 10.14 5.18 -18.48
C LYS A 175 11.17 4.59 -17.51
N SER A 176 10.92 4.63 -16.21
CA SER A 176 11.76 3.97 -15.20
C SER A 176 11.49 2.47 -15.06
N GLY A 177 10.63 1.88 -15.92
CA GLY A 177 10.31 0.45 -15.92
C GLY A 177 9.21 0.03 -14.93
N GLU A 178 8.54 0.99 -14.31
CA GLU A 178 7.44 0.67 -13.40
C GLU A 178 6.15 0.35 -14.17
N ARG A 179 5.42 -0.66 -13.71
CA ARG A 179 4.04 -0.93 -14.14
C ARG A 179 3.09 -0.09 -13.31
N ILE A 180 1.94 0.27 -13.86
CA ILE A 180 1.01 1.20 -13.21
C ILE A 180 -0.35 0.52 -13.01
N ILE A 181 -0.92 0.73 -11.84
CA ILE A 181 -2.33 0.58 -11.52
C ILE A 181 -2.80 1.95 -11.07
N LEU A 182 -3.65 2.60 -11.85
CA LEU A 182 -4.23 3.90 -11.55
C LEU A 182 -5.70 3.72 -11.20
N LEU A 183 -6.06 4.07 -9.98
CA LEU A 183 -7.42 4.06 -9.43
C LEU A 183 -7.90 5.50 -9.37
N LEU A 184 -8.97 5.82 -10.07
CA LEU A 184 -9.34 7.21 -10.38
C LEU A 184 -10.83 7.45 -10.21
N ASP A 185 -11.20 8.49 -9.46
CA ASP A 185 -12.43 9.23 -9.68
C ASP A 185 -12.15 10.32 -10.75
N ALA A 186 -12.64 10.09 -11.96
CA ALA A 186 -12.39 10.96 -13.10
C ALA A 186 -13.36 12.16 -13.16
N ASN A 187 -14.47 12.12 -12.41
CA ASN A 187 -15.58 13.07 -12.52
C ASN A 187 -16.08 13.27 -13.97
N GLU A 188 -15.86 12.27 -14.81
CA GLU A 188 -16.35 12.14 -16.19
C GLU A 188 -16.40 10.66 -16.57
N HIS A 189 -17.04 10.34 -17.68
CA HIS A 189 -17.17 8.95 -18.11
C HIS A 189 -15.78 8.30 -18.34
N VAL A 190 -15.45 7.28 -17.57
CA VAL A 190 -14.10 6.67 -17.54
C VAL A 190 -13.65 6.10 -18.88
N LEU A 191 -14.54 5.57 -19.72
CA LEU A 191 -14.18 5.00 -21.03
C LEU A 191 -14.22 6.01 -22.19
N THR A 192 -15.11 7.01 -22.11
CA THR A 192 -15.32 7.93 -23.25
C THR A 192 -14.98 9.39 -22.93
N GLY A 193 -14.58 9.66 -21.70
CA GLY A 193 -14.19 10.97 -21.20
C GLY A 193 -12.92 11.53 -21.83
N LYS A 194 -12.61 12.78 -21.52
CA LYS A 194 -11.42 13.47 -22.02
C LYS A 194 -10.13 12.83 -21.50
N PHE A 195 -10.12 12.43 -20.23
CA PHE A 195 -8.98 11.80 -19.61
C PHE A 195 -8.57 10.49 -20.33
N ASN A 196 -9.53 9.60 -20.60
CA ASN A 196 -9.26 8.36 -21.34
C ASN A 196 -8.73 8.62 -22.75
N ARG A 197 -9.31 9.61 -23.46
CA ARG A 197 -8.78 10.02 -24.77
C ARG A 197 -7.35 10.59 -24.69
N GLN A 198 -7.01 11.26 -23.59
CA GLN A 198 -5.68 11.77 -23.35
C GLN A 198 -4.65 10.65 -23.09
N ILE A 199 -5.02 9.61 -22.34
CA ILE A 199 -4.16 8.41 -22.19
C ILE A 199 -3.74 7.89 -23.57
N SER A 200 -4.70 7.63 -24.45
CA SER A 200 -4.42 7.14 -25.81
C SER A 200 -3.53 8.09 -26.62
N ARG A 201 -3.79 9.40 -26.56
CA ARG A 201 -3.01 10.43 -27.27
C ARG A 201 -1.58 10.58 -26.77
N THR A 202 -1.35 10.29 -25.49
CA THR A 202 -0.02 10.43 -24.89
C THR A 202 0.88 9.24 -25.14
N GLY A 203 0.39 8.17 -25.75
CA GLY A 203 1.14 6.93 -25.99
C GLY A 203 1.40 6.13 -24.71
N LEU A 204 0.64 6.41 -23.65
CA LEU A 204 0.61 5.54 -22.48
C LEU A 204 -0.24 4.31 -22.80
N ASP A 205 0.33 3.15 -22.60
CA ASP A 205 -0.29 1.84 -22.80
C ASP A 205 -1.13 1.41 -21.56
N LEU A 206 -2.00 2.32 -21.09
CA LEU A 206 -2.87 2.03 -19.96
C LEU A 206 -4.27 1.66 -20.46
N GLU A 207 -4.78 0.53 -20.00
CA GLU A 207 -6.12 0.03 -20.31
C GLU A 207 -7.07 0.27 -19.13
N GLU A 208 -8.27 0.77 -19.40
CA GLU A 208 -9.34 0.73 -18.42
C GLU A 208 -9.80 -0.73 -18.21
N PHE A 209 -9.89 -1.17 -16.94
CA PHE A 209 -10.17 -2.57 -16.63
C PHE A 209 -11.40 -2.80 -15.75
N THR A 210 -11.93 -1.77 -15.11
CA THR A 210 -13.03 -1.92 -14.15
C THR A 210 -14.40 -2.01 -14.81
N HIS A 211 -14.58 -1.38 -15.95
CA HIS A 211 -15.86 -1.32 -16.67
C HIS A 211 -15.86 -2.11 -18.00
N LYS A 212 -14.70 -2.43 -18.52
CA LYS A 212 -14.56 -3.11 -19.81
C LYS A 212 -15.33 -4.45 -19.86
N CYS A 213 -15.41 -5.17 -18.74
CA CYS A 213 -16.15 -6.44 -18.66
C CYS A 213 -17.67 -6.29 -18.76
N TRP A 214 -18.23 -5.08 -18.56
CA TRP A 214 -19.68 -4.83 -18.61
C TRP A 214 -20.18 -4.46 -20.00
N GLY A 215 -19.29 -4.23 -20.96
CA GLY A 215 -19.64 -3.83 -22.33
C GLY A 215 -20.46 -2.55 -22.37
N ALA A 216 -21.63 -2.60 -22.99
CA ALA A 216 -22.56 -1.45 -23.08
C ALA A 216 -23.37 -1.21 -21.80
N HIS A 217 -23.40 -2.15 -20.87
CA HIS A 217 -24.24 -2.11 -19.65
C HIS A 217 -23.44 -1.70 -18.41
N GLN A 218 -22.58 -0.71 -18.56
CA GLN A 218 -21.76 -0.23 -17.46
C GLN A 218 -22.60 0.40 -16.34
N PRO A 219 -22.48 -0.09 -15.11
CA PRO A 219 -23.19 0.51 -13.99
C PRO A 219 -22.64 1.89 -13.67
N TYR A 220 -23.54 2.84 -13.38
CA TYR A 220 -23.13 4.14 -12.85
C TYR A 220 -22.51 3.98 -11.45
N THR A 221 -21.55 4.83 -11.11
CA THR A 221 -20.77 4.70 -9.88
C THR A 221 -21.12 5.70 -8.79
N HIS A 222 -21.80 6.78 -9.11
CA HIS A 222 -22.30 7.77 -8.13
C HIS A 222 -23.81 7.64 -7.98
N ILE A 223 -24.35 7.74 -6.74
CA ILE A 223 -25.76 7.48 -6.42
C ILE A 223 -26.75 8.36 -7.19
N ASN A 224 -26.37 9.60 -7.44
CA ASN A 224 -27.17 10.58 -8.23
C ASN A 224 -26.68 10.68 -9.68
N GLY A 225 -25.81 9.77 -10.12
CA GLY A 225 -25.22 9.78 -11.46
C GLY A 225 -25.92 8.82 -12.41
N SER A 226 -25.59 8.92 -13.70
CA SER A 226 -26.07 8.03 -14.75
C SER A 226 -24.94 7.38 -15.56
N ILE A 227 -23.68 7.71 -15.24
CA ILE A 227 -22.49 7.22 -15.95
C ILE A 227 -21.42 6.73 -14.96
N PRO A 228 -20.51 5.84 -15.38
CA PRO A 228 -19.37 5.44 -14.58
C PRO A 228 -18.33 6.57 -14.56
N ILE A 229 -18.09 7.17 -13.40
CA ILE A 229 -17.10 8.24 -13.20
C ILE A 229 -15.88 7.78 -12.41
N ASP A 230 -15.99 6.66 -11.71
CA ASP A 230 -14.88 5.98 -11.04
C ASP A 230 -14.42 4.79 -11.84
N GLY A 231 -13.09 4.59 -11.93
CA GLY A 231 -12.54 3.46 -12.67
C GLY A 231 -11.07 3.20 -12.37
N GLY A 232 -10.55 2.16 -13.02
CA GLY A 232 -9.17 1.74 -12.90
C GLY A 232 -8.50 1.54 -14.25
N TYR A 233 -7.26 2.00 -14.36
CA TYR A 233 -6.41 1.79 -15.50
C TYR A 233 -5.18 1.01 -15.10
N LYS A 234 -4.72 0.12 -15.95
CA LYS A 234 -3.55 -0.72 -15.71
C LYS A 234 -2.61 -0.77 -16.90
N SER A 235 -1.34 -1.00 -16.62
CA SER A 235 -0.36 -1.42 -17.64
C SER A 235 -0.70 -2.82 -18.16
N PRO A 236 -0.41 -3.14 -19.44
CA PRO A 236 -0.74 -4.43 -20.05
C PRO A 236 -0.20 -5.64 -19.28
N GLU A 237 0.96 -5.48 -18.65
CA GLU A 237 1.63 -6.55 -17.91
C GLU A 237 0.95 -6.92 -16.59
N ILE A 238 -0.02 -6.13 -16.15
CA ILE A 238 -0.79 -6.41 -14.93
C ILE A 238 -2.00 -7.28 -15.27
N GLU A 239 -2.07 -8.43 -14.66
CA GLU A 239 -3.18 -9.36 -14.77
C GLU A 239 -4.21 -9.09 -13.65
N VAL A 240 -5.38 -8.59 -14.04
CA VAL A 240 -6.53 -8.43 -13.16
C VAL A 240 -7.38 -9.69 -13.27
N LEU A 241 -7.58 -10.37 -12.15
CA LEU A 241 -8.29 -11.64 -12.08
C LEU A 241 -9.81 -11.43 -11.95
N ASN A 242 -10.20 -10.41 -11.17
CA ASN A 242 -11.61 -10.12 -10.93
C ASN A 242 -11.80 -8.66 -10.52
N VAL A 243 -12.97 -8.12 -10.86
CA VAL A 243 -13.47 -6.81 -10.39
C VAL A 243 -14.91 -7.00 -9.93
N CYS A 244 -15.15 -6.69 -8.66
CA CYS A 244 -16.48 -6.70 -8.09
C CYS A 244 -16.87 -5.27 -7.69
N MET A 245 -17.95 -4.76 -8.24
CA MET A 245 -18.54 -3.48 -7.87
C MET A 245 -19.62 -3.70 -6.82
N LEU A 246 -19.47 -3.07 -5.66
CA LEU A 246 -20.40 -3.24 -4.55
C LEU A 246 -21.66 -2.39 -4.73
N PRO A 247 -22.80 -2.80 -4.14
CA PRO A 247 -23.98 -1.95 -4.03
C PRO A 247 -23.69 -0.64 -3.27
N PHE A 248 -24.47 0.40 -3.52
CA PHE A 248 -24.35 1.68 -2.78
C PHE A 248 -24.49 1.50 -1.27
N LEU A 249 -25.41 0.62 -0.83
CA LEU A 249 -25.64 0.35 0.59
C LEU A 249 -24.46 -0.29 1.31
N ASP A 250 -23.60 -0.99 0.58
CA ASP A 250 -22.38 -1.60 1.13
C ASP A 250 -21.16 -0.68 1.02
N SER A 251 -21.30 0.46 0.33
CA SER A 251 -20.21 1.41 0.10
C SER A 251 -20.16 2.47 1.22
N PRO A 252 -18.96 2.90 1.66
CA PRO A 252 -18.84 3.87 2.76
C PRO A 252 -19.23 5.30 2.40
N GLY A 253 -19.32 5.63 1.11
CA GLY A 253 -19.70 6.93 0.56
C GLY A 253 -20.89 6.83 -0.39
N ASP A 254 -21.09 7.88 -1.17
CA ASP A 254 -22.14 8.01 -2.20
C ASP A 254 -21.72 7.44 -3.57
N HIS A 255 -20.53 6.88 -3.66
CA HIS A 255 -20.05 6.12 -4.81
C HIS A 255 -20.00 4.62 -4.50
N ARG A 256 -20.10 3.78 -5.53
CA ARG A 256 -19.88 2.34 -5.40
C ARG A 256 -18.42 2.05 -5.10
N ALA A 257 -18.18 1.22 -4.11
CA ALA A 257 -16.84 0.70 -3.85
C ALA A 257 -16.53 -0.48 -4.79
N PHE A 258 -15.24 -0.70 -5.06
CA PHE A 258 -14.74 -1.78 -5.89
C PHE A 258 -13.85 -2.71 -5.09
N ILE A 259 -13.99 -4.01 -5.32
CA ILE A 259 -13.02 -5.03 -4.90
C ILE A 259 -12.30 -5.53 -6.15
N ILE A 260 -10.99 -5.46 -6.16
CA ILE A 260 -10.15 -5.82 -7.30
C ILE A 260 -9.19 -6.91 -6.90
N ASP A 261 -9.22 -8.04 -7.59
CA ASP A 261 -8.26 -9.13 -7.45
C ASP A 261 -7.21 -9.05 -8.54
N ILE A 262 -5.95 -9.00 -8.13
CA ILE A 262 -4.81 -8.90 -9.04
C ILE A 262 -3.89 -10.10 -8.81
N SER A 263 -3.41 -10.69 -9.90
CA SER A 263 -2.42 -11.77 -9.86
C SER A 263 -1.18 -11.31 -9.09
N THR A 264 -0.85 -12.01 -8.02
CA THR A 264 0.32 -11.73 -7.19
C THR A 264 1.62 -11.79 -8.01
N ARG A 265 1.69 -12.72 -8.97
CA ARG A 265 2.81 -12.85 -9.90
C ARG A 265 2.98 -11.63 -10.77
N SER A 266 1.89 -11.11 -11.36
CA SER A 266 1.95 -9.91 -12.20
C SER A 266 2.19 -8.65 -11.37
N LEU A 267 1.73 -8.59 -10.11
CA LEU A 267 1.88 -7.43 -9.23
C LEU A 267 3.29 -7.32 -8.63
N LEU A 268 3.84 -8.42 -8.13
CA LEU A 268 5.07 -8.45 -7.33
C LEU A 268 6.27 -9.03 -8.08
N GLY A 269 6.05 -9.72 -9.19
CA GLY A 269 7.04 -10.51 -9.91
C GLY A 269 7.16 -11.93 -9.36
N GLU A 270 8.01 -12.72 -9.96
CA GLU A 270 8.25 -14.09 -9.53
C GLU A 270 9.03 -14.13 -8.21
N PHE A 271 8.50 -14.88 -7.27
CA PHE A 271 9.23 -15.23 -6.06
C PHE A 271 10.22 -16.35 -6.38
N ARG A 272 11.49 -16.01 -6.45
CA ARG A 272 12.53 -17.05 -6.42
C ARG A 272 12.77 -17.40 -4.97
N TYR A 273 12.11 -18.45 -4.50
CA TYR A 273 12.47 -19.05 -3.23
C TYR A 273 13.93 -19.52 -3.33
N LYS A 274 14.80 -18.91 -2.55
CA LYS A 274 16.13 -19.47 -2.36
C LYS A 274 15.94 -20.75 -1.56
N VAL A 275 15.94 -21.88 -2.23
CA VAL A 275 15.96 -23.20 -1.56
C VAL A 275 17.27 -23.25 -0.80
N CYS A 276 17.21 -22.93 0.48
CA CYS A 276 18.36 -23.18 1.36
C CYS A 276 18.45 -24.69 1.52
N ARG A 277 19.57 -25.28 1.11
CA ARG A 277 19.85 -26.67 1.40
C ARG A 277 19.70 -26.89 2.91
N PRO A 278 18.86 -27.86 3.34
CA PRO A 278 18.74 -28.14 4.75
C PRO A 278 20.14 -28.49 5.28
N ILE A 279 20.50 -27.94 6.42
CA ILE A 279 21.77 -28.27 7.09
C ILE A 279 21.78 -29.79 7.27
N SER A 280 22.71 -30.47 6.62
CA SER A 280 22.81 -31.94 6.59
C SER A 280 23.09 -32.59 7.95
N ARG A 281 23.34 -31.76 8.97
CA ARG A 281 23.64 -32.21 10.32
C ARG A 281 22.58 -31.75 11.29
N ARG A 282 21.93 -32.67 11.96
CA ARG A 282 20.95 -32.37 13.01
C ARG A 282 21.43 -32.88 14.35
N LEU A 283 21.19 -32.06 15.38
CA LEU A 283 21.36 -32.47 16.76
C LEU A 283 20.53 -33.72 17.05
N ILE A 284 21.04 -34.68 17.83
CA ILE A 284 20.29 -35.85 18.28
C ILE A 284 19.36 -35.38 19.41
N THR A 285 18.17 -34.93 19.04
CA THR A 285 17.17 -34.39 20.01
C THR A 285 16.52 -35.47 20.86
N SER A 286 16.58 -36.73 20.46
CA SER A 286 16.11 -37.86 21.25
C SER A 286 17.03 -38.24 22.41
N GLN A 287 18.26 -37.74 22.45
CA GLN A 287 19.20 -37.95 23.54
C GLN A 287 19.31 -36.73 24.42
N GLN A 288 18.75 -36.78 25.63
CA GLN A 288 18.71 -35.67 26.58
C GLN A 288 20.12 -35.09 26.81
N ARG A 289 21.15 -35.94 26.95
CA ARG A 289 22.55 -35.50 27.12
C ARG A 289 23.03 -34.58 25.99
N SER A 290 22.62 -34.81 24.74
CA SER A 290 22.98 -33.94 23.61
C SER A 290 22.26 -32.61 23.65
N VAL A 291 21.01 -32.60 24.11
CA VAL A 291 20.22 -31.40 24.32
C VAL A 291 20.78 -30.55 25.46
N ASP A 292 21.14 -31.20 26.56
CA ASP A 292 21.69 -30.52 27.74
C ASP A 292 23.05 -29.85 27.39
N GLU A 293 23.91 -30.56 26.68
CA GLU A 293 25.18 -30.00 26.24
C GLU A 293 25.00 -28.83 25.27
N TYR A 294 24.06 -28.93 24.34
CA TYR A 294 23.73 -27.82 23.44
C TYR A 294 23.24 -26.60 24.25
N ASN A 295 22.31 -26.80 25.15
CA ASN A 295 21.75 -25.73 25.99
C ASN A 295 22.85 -25.12 26.89
N ARG A 296 23.73 -25.95 27.48
CA ARG A 296 24.86 -25.48 28.29
C ARG A 296 25.73 -24.51 27.48
N ILE A 297 26.17 -24.92 26.27
CA ILE A 297 27.04 -24.11 25.42
C ILE A 297 26.32 -22.82 25.00
N VAL A 298 25.05 -22.90 24.60
CA VAL A 298 24.26 -21.71 24.19
C VAL A 298 24.16 -20.73 25.34
N ASN A 299 23.79 -21.20 26.55
CA ASN A 299 23.62 -20.36 27.72
C ASN A 299 24.95 -19.69 28.12
N GLU A 300 26.04 -20.43 28.20
CA GLU A 300 27.35 -19.85 28.48
C GLU A 300 27.76 -18.76 27.48
N GLN A 301 27.50 -18.95 26.20
CA GLN A 301 27.82 -17.96 25.18
C GLN A 301 26.85 -16.77 25.24
N PHE A 302 25.58 -17.00 25.51
CA PHE A 302 24.57 -15.94 25.68
C PHE A 302 24.95 -15.06 26.86
N ASP A 303 25.36 -15.64 27.99
CA ASP A 303 25.79 -14.90 29.18
C ASP A 303 27.07 -14.10 28.90
N ARG A 304 28.09 -14.77 28.32
CA ARG A 304 29.38 -14.15 27.93
C ARG A 304 29.15 -12.90 27.06
N HIS A 305 28.24 -12.98 26.09
CA HIS A 305 27.94 -11.89 25.15
C HIS A 305 26.81 -11.00 25.59
N ARG A 306 26.26 -11.19 26.78
CA ARG A 306 25.12 -10.45 27.37
C ARG A 306 23.94 -10.37 26.40
N ILE A 307 23.62 -11.46 25.71
CA ILE A 307 22.62 -11.46 24.62
C ILE A 307 21.26 -11.07 25.15
N VAL A 308 20.80 -11.63 26.29
CA VAL A 308 19.49 -11.37 26.86
C VAL A 308 19.33 -9.88 27.25
N ILE A 309 20.35 -9.31 27.91
CA ILE A 309 20.34 -7.89 28.30
C ILE A 309 20.26 -6.97 27.07
N ARG A 310 20.99 -7.34 26.01
CA ARG A 310 20.99 -6.56 24.76
C ARG A 310 19.68 -6.69 23.99
N LEU A 311 19.02 -7.86 24.04
CA LEU A 311 17.68 -8.05 23.50
C LEU A 311 16.64 -7.17 24.22
N ASP A 312 16.69 -7.17 25.56
CA ASP A 312 15.78 -6.33 26.38
C ASP A 312 15.99 -4.83 26.09
N ALA A 313 17.25 -4.40 25.98
CA ALA A 313 17.57 -3.02 25.62
C ALA A 313 17.03 -2.64 24.23
N VAL A 314 17.19 -3.53 23.24
CA VAL A 314 16.66 -3.32 21.88
C VAL A 314 15.14 -3.30 21.88
N ASP A 315 14.47 -4.16 22.64
CA ASP A 315 13.01 -4.16 22.78
C ASP A 315 12.51 -2.85 23.39
N LYS A 316 13.13 -2.39 24.50
CA LYS A 316 12.80 -1.10 25.12
C LYS A 316 13.00 0.07 24.15
N MET A 317 14.11 0.10 23.42
CA MET A 317 14.37 1.13 22.41
C MET A 317 13.34 1.08 21.26
N THR A 318 12.94 -0.11 20.82
CA THR A 318 11.93 -0.27 19.77
C THR A 318 10.58 0.27 20.22
N ARG A 319 10.17 -0.02 21.46
CA ARG A 319 8.94 0.54 22.05
C ARG A 319 8.99 2.06 22.18
N TYR A 320 10.15 2.61 22.56
CA TYR A 320 10.33 4.05 22.70
C TYR A 320 10.35 4.78 21.35
N CYS A 321 11.06 4.27 20.36
CA CYS A 321 11.20 4.89 19.04
C CYS A 321 9.95 4.73 18.15
N GLY A 322 9.07 3.78 18.47
CA GLY A 322 7.92 3.46 17.64
C GLY A 322 8.30 2.80 16.31
N PHE A 323 7.31 2.61 15.45
CA PHE A 323 7.50 1.99 14.14
C PHE A 323 7.25 3.00 13.00
N PRO A 324 8.05 3.01 11.92
CA PRO A 324 9.15 2.09 11.60
C PRO A 324 10.41 2.36 12.40
N ALA A 325 11.05 1.28 12.88
CA ALA A 325 12.27 1.40 13.67
C ALA A 325 13.37 2.14 12.88
N PRO A 326 14.10 3.07 13.51
CA PRO A 326 15.23 3.78 12.89
C PRO A 326 16.28 2.83 12.32
N ASN A 327 17.01 3.26 11.29
CA ASN A 327 17.99 2.41 10.60
C ASN A 327 19.08 1.87 11.53
N PHE A 328 19.53 2.66 12.50
CA PHE A 328 20.52 2.19 13.48
C PHE A 328 19.98 1.04 14.33
N LEU A 329 18.73 1.11 14.75
CA LEU A 329 18.09 0.07 15.55
C LEU A 329 17.90 -1.22 14.74
N ARG A 330 17.53 -1.11 13.47
CA ARG A 330 17.48 -2.25 12.54
C ARG A 330 18.86 -2.92 12.39
N ALA A 331 19.91 -2.12 12.25
CA ALA A 331 21.28 -2.63 12.16
C ALA A 331 21.70 -3.35 13.45
N MET A 332 21.33 -2.83 14.63
CA MET A 332 21.56 -3.49 15.91
C MET A 332 20.84 -4.84 16.01
N ILE A 333 19.58 -4.90 15.61
CA ILE A 333 18.77 -6.13 15.58
C ILE A 333 19.43 -7.17 14.67
N ILE A 334 19.79 -6.78 13.46
CA ILE A 334 20.44 -7.69 12.49
C ILE A 334 21.77 -8.23 13.03
N LYS A 335 22.59 -7.35 13.63
CA LYS A 335 23.87 -7.76 14.23
C LYS A 335 23.68 -8.75 15.38
N LEU A 336 22.70 -8.47 16.25
CA LEU A 336 22.38 -9.34 17.37
C LEU A 336 21.87 -10.70 16.90
N TYR A 337 20.99 -10.71 15.91
CA TYR A 337 20.44 -11.94 15.33
C TYR A 337 21.53 -12.81 14.66
N ARG A 338 22.49 -12.20 13.95
CA ARG A 338 23.66 -12.89 13.40
C ARG A 338 24.47 -13.55 14.51
N GLN A 339 24.78 -12.81 15.58
CA GLN A 339 25.55 -13.32 16.69
C GLN A 339 24.85 -14.50 17.39
N MET A 340 23.54 -14.40 17.62
CA MET A 340 22.74 -15.50 18.17
C MET A 340 22.77 -16.74 17.27
N THR A 341 22.70 -16.55 15.96
CA THR A 341 22.77 -17.63 14.99
C THR A 341 24.16 -18.30 14.98
N GLU A 342 25.21 -17.50 15.03
CA GLU A 342 26.59 -18.01 15.10
C GLU A 342 26.84 -18.83 16.39
N ILE A 343 26.33 -18.36 17.54
CA ILE A 343 26.41 -19.09 18.82
C ILE A 343 25.67 -20.42 18.72
N ARG A 344 24.47 -20.45 18.18
CA ARG A 344 23.67 -21.67 18.01
C ARG A 344 24.35 -22.68 17.07
N ILE A 345 24.87 -22.19 15.95
CA ILE A 345 25.64 -23.03 15.01
C ILE A 345 26.91 -23.58 15.69
N HIS A 346 27.61 -22.75 16.48
CA HIS A 346 28.77 -23.19 17.24
C HIS A 346 28.43 -24.30 18.24
N ALA A 347 27.38 -24.11 19.04
CA ALA A 347 26.88 -25.10 19.99
C ALA A 347 26.49 -26.39 19.26
N GLU A 348 25.76 -26.27 18.16
CA GLU A 348 25.38 -27.41 17.34
C GLU A 348 26.62 -28.17 16.79
N LYS A 349 27.68 -27.47 16.41
CA LYS A 349 28.92 -28.10 15.94
C LYS A 349 29.65 -28.91 17.03
N LYS A 350 29.44 -28.56 18.28
CA LYS A 350 30.08 -29.24 19.43
C LYS A 350 29.31 -30.48 19.91
N CYS A 351 28.04 -30.59 19.59
CA CYS A 351 27.22 -31.71 20.02
C CYS A 351 27.25 -32.89 19.04
N ARG A 352 26.94 -34.08 19.56
CA ARG A 352 26.83 -35.29 18.75
C ARG A 352 25.64 -35.17 17.78
N LYS A 353 25.84 -35.63 16.53
CA LYS A 353 24.88 -35.44 15.43
C LYS A 353 24.45 -36.75 14.84
N ILE A 354 23.24 -36.78 14.34
CA ILE A 354 22.79 -37.85 13.43
C ILE A 354 23.37 -37.53 12.07
N LEU A 355 24.26 -38.42 11.60
CA LEU A 355 24.64 -38.48 10.19
C LEU A 355 23.45 -39.10 9.45
N ARG A 356 22.75 -38.35 8.66
CA ARG A 356 21.81 -38.92 7.70
C ARG A 356 22.65 -39.47 6.55
N PRO A 357 22.41 -40.72 6.09
CA PRO A 357 22.93 -41.14 4.80
C PRO A 357 22.39 -40.13 3.76
N ASP A 358 23.26 -39.77 2.82
CA ASP A 358 22.84 -38.86 1.72
C ASP A 358 21.58 -39.41 1.06
N SER A 359 20.46 -38.83 1.41
CA SER A 359 19.24 -39.08 0.65
C SER A 359 19.17 -37.97 -0.39
N ASP A 360 19.54 -38.29 -1.61
CA ASP A 360 19.37 -37.44 -2.79
C ASP A 360 17.90 -37.11 -3.10
N TYR A 361 17.00 -37.46 -2.21
CA TYR A 361 15.58 -37.40 -2.43
C TYR A 361 14.89 -36.45 -1.46
N SER A 362 14.44 -35.30 -1.99
CA SER A 362 13.46 -34.45 -1.33
C SER A 362 12.12 -34.63 -2.04
N PRO A 363 11.07 -35.11 -1.34
CA PRO A 363 9.73 -35.25 -1.94
C PRO A 363 9.16 -33.96 -2.52
N THR A 364 9.69 -32.82 -2.13
CA THR A 364 9.27 -31.46 -2.56
C THR A 364 9.83 -31.05 -3.93
N VAL A 365 10.70 -31.84 -4.55
CA VAL A 365 11.32 -31.51 -5.85
C VAL A 365 10.58 -32.16 -7.03
N GLN A 366 9.55 -32.96 -6.77
CA GLN A 366 8.75 -33.62 -7.82
C GLN A 366 7.36 -33.01 -8.07
N MET A 367 7.07 -31.81 -7.55
CA MET A 367 5.86 -31.07 -7.91
C MET A 367 6.17 -29.88 -8.80
#